data_5a174db11df33ea2c1caacf8fe5b9dee
#
_entry.id   5a174db11df33ea2c1caacf8fe5b9dee
#
_cell.length_a   1.000
_cell.length_b   1.000
_cell.length_c   1.000
_cell.angle_alpha   90.00
_cell.angle_beta   90.00
_cell.angle_gamma   90.00
#
_symmetry.space_group_name_H-M   'P 1'
#
loop_
_entity.id
_entity.type
_entity.pdbx_description
1 polymer ?
#
loop_
_entity_poly.entity_id
_entity_poly.type
_entity_poly.pdbx_seq_one_letter_code
_entity_poly.pdbx_strand_id
1 'polypeptide(L)'
;KYSKQHECVIIEGDVATIGITTHAAEMLGDVVFVELPEKGKSVEKEGQAGVVESTKAASDVYTPITGEITDTNKSIVDDPGAVNKDPEGTAWFFKIKIKNKSELDQLMSKADYDKFAKENPS
;
A
#
# COMPACT_ATOMS: atom_id res chain seq x y z
N LYS A 1 -3.89 6.20 7.86
CA LYS A 1 -3.59 5.06 8.72
C LYS A 1 -2.50 4.17 8.09
N TYR A 2 -1.93 3.29 8.88
CA TYR A 2 -0.74 2.53 8.48
C TYR A 2 -0.82 1.10 8.98
N SER A 3 -0.21 0.17 8.21
CA SER A 3 -0.11 -1.23 8.59
C SER A 3 1.31 -1.58 9.02
N LYS A 4 1.46 -2.73 9.70
CA LYS A 4 2.77 -3.24 10.10
C LYS A 4 3.62 -3.71 8.92
N GLN A 5 3.01 -3.89 7.77
CA GLN A 5 3.70 -4.30 6.54
C GLN A 5 4.06 -3.09 5.67
N HIS A 6 4.00 -1.89 6.26
CA HIS A 6 4.39 -0.64 5.62
C HIS A 6 3.49 -0.24 4.44
N GLU A 7 2.18 -0.48 4.58
CA GLU A 7 1.20 0.10 3.67
C GLU A 7 0.56 1.31 4.33
N CYS A 8 0.27 2.34 3.53
CA CYS A 8 -0.51 3.49 3.99
C CYS A 8 -1.95 3.36 3.49
N VAL A 9 -2.87 3.81 4.32
CA VAL A 9 -4.31 3.67 4.08
C VAL A 9 -4.99 5.01 4.26
N ILE A 10 -5.63 5.51 3.21
CA ILE A 10 -6.42 6.74 3.27
C ILE A 10 -7.88 6.33 3.12
N ILE A 11 -8.70 6.67 4.11
CA ILE A 11 -10.09 6.23 4.18
C ILE A 11 -11.01 7.39 3.81
N GLU A 12 -11.88 7.14 2.82
CA GLU A 12 -12.91 8.09 2.40
C GLU A 12 -14.23 7.32 2.29
N GLY A 13 -15.08 7.46 3.31
CA GLY A 13 -16.35 6.72 3.37
C GLY A 13 -16.12 5.22 3.40
N ASP A 14 -16.60 4.51 2.39
CA ASP A 14 -16.47 3.05 2.30
C ASP A 14 -15.28 2.61 1.47
N VAL A 15 -14.47 3.55 0.99
CA VAL A 15 -13.33 3.27 0.13
C VAL A 15 -12.02 3.59 0.83
N ALA A 16 -11.06 2.68 0.73
CA ALA A 16 -9.71 2.90 1.22
C ALA A 16 -8.75 2.95 0.04
N THR A 17 -7.87 3.94 0.02
CA THR A 17 -6.79 4.06 -0.96
C THR A 17 -5.52 3.52 -0.32
N ILE A 18 -4.92 2.53 -0.95
CA ILE A 18 -3.77 1.79 -0.42
C ILE A 18 -2.52 2.13 -1.22
N GLY A 19 -1.44 2.42 -0.51
CA GLY A 19 -0.12 2.63 -1.10
C GLY A 19 0.94 2.10 -0.16
N ILE A 20 2.21 2.29 -0.48
CA ILE A 20 3.29 1.96 0.43
C ILE A 20 3.76 3.24 1.13
N THR A 21 4.34 3.08 2.31
CA THR A 21 4.80 4.23 3.09
C THR A 21 6.09 4.80 2.50
N THR A 22 6.39 6.04 2.88
CA THR A 22 7.66 6.67 2.53
C THR A 22 8.83 5.82 3.03
N HIS A 23 8.68 5.27 4.25
CA HIS A 23 9.70 4.39 4.83
C HIS A 23 9.96 3.15 3.94
N ALA A 24 8.89 2.51 3.46
CA ALA A 24 9.01 1.34 2.58
C ALA A 24 9.67 1.72 1.25
N ALA A 25 9.27 2.85 0.67
CA ALA A 25 9.85 3.31 -0.59
C ALA A 25 11.35 3.60 -0.46
N GLU A 26 11.76 4.18 0.67
CA GLU A 26 13.18 4.44 0.93
C GLU A 26 13.97 3.15 1.09
N MET A 27 13.40 2.15 1.75
CA MET A 27 14.08 0.86 1.92
C MET A 27 14.24 0.12 0.60
N LEU A 28 13.26 0.25 -0.30
CA LEU A 28 13.32 -0.41 -1.61
C LEU A 28 14.39 0.20 -2.52
N GLY A 29 14.58 1.51 -2.46
CA GLY A 29 15.41 2.21 -3.43
C GLY A 29 14.61 2.47 -4.71
N ASP A 30 15.28 2.60 -5.84
CA ASP A 30 14.64 2.97 -7.11
C ASP A 30 13.68 1.89 -7.60
N VAL A 31 12.39 2.23 -7.63
CA VAL A 31 11.34 1.32 -8.10
C VAL A 31 11.36 1.26 -9.62
N VAL A 32 11.40 0.06 -10.16
CA VAL A 32 11.52 -0.18 -11.61
C VAL A 32 10.35 -0.94 -12.20
N PHE A 33 9.54 -1.58 -11.36
CA PHE A 33 8.38 -2.36 -11.83
C PHE A 33 7.30 -2.40 -10.74
N VAL A 34 6.04 -2.25 -11.17
CA VAL A 34 4.87 -2.35 -10.28
C VAL A 34 3.84 -3.23 -10.96
N GLU A 35 3.31 -4.20 -10.21
CA GLU A 35 2.19 -5.03 -10.64
C GLU A 35 1.02 -4.76 -9.71
N LEU A 36 -0.14 -4.43 -10.29
CA LEU A 36 -1.34 -4.09 -9.54
C LEU A 36 -2.37 -5.22 -9.61
N PRO A 37 -3.28 -5.30 -8.62
CA PRO A 37 -4.36 -6.28 -8.67
C PRO A 37 -5.37 -5.90 -9.76
N GLU A 38 -6.19 -6.86 -10.15
CA GLU A 38 -7.25 -6.60 -11.13
C GLU A 38 -8.44 -5.91 -10.47
N LYS A 39 -9.00 -4.92 -11.17
CA LYS A 39 -10.22 -4.25 -10.76
C LYS A 39 -11.35 -5.27 -10.69
N GLY A 40 -12.13 -5.22 -9.61
CA GLY A 40 -13.21 -6.17 -9.37
C GLY A 40 -12.81 -7.41 -8.57
N LYS A 41 -11.53 -7.61 -8.34
CA LYS A 41 -11.06 -8.75 -7.56
C LYS A 41 -11.37 -8.57 -6.07
N SER A 42 -11.83 -9.66 -5.43
CA SER A 42 -12.00 -9.68 -3.98
C SER A 42 -10.69 -10.08 -3.32
N VAL A 43 -10.30 -9.36 -2.27
CA VAL A 43 -9.07 -9.64 -1.54
C VAL A 43 -9.35 -9.69 -0.05
N GLU A 44 -8.56 -10.49 0.67
CA GLU A 44 -8.68 -10.63 2.10
C GLU A 44 -7.50 -9.98 2.80
N LYS A 45 -7.75 -9.47 4.01
CA LYS A 45 -6.73 -8.85 4.85
C LYS A 45 -5.46 -9.72 4.89
N GLU A 46 -4.31 -9.08 4.67
CA GLU A 46 -2.99 -9.70 4.63
C GLU A 46 -2.75 -10.58 3.42
N GLY A 47 -3.70 -10.63 2.47
CA GLY A 47 -3.49 -11.31 1.20
C GLY A 47 -2.65 -10.48 0.25
N GLN A 48 -1.92 -11.16 -0.63
CA GLN A 48 -1.12 -10.47 -1.64
C GLN A 48 -2.04 -9.76 -2.65
N ALA A 49 -1.80 -8.49 -2.87
CA ALA A 49 -2.59 -7.69 -3.81
C ALA A 49 -1.76 -7.14 -4.97
N GLY A 50 -0.45 -7.06 -4.82
CA GLY A 50 0.40 -6.54 -5.88
C GLY A 50 1.86 -6.85 -5.63
N VAL A 51 2.72 -6.36 -6.52
CA VAL A 51 4.18 -6.54 -6.42
C VAL A 51 4.84 -5.21 -6.76
N VAL A 52 5.91 -4.90 -6.04
CA VAL A 52 6.77 -3.76 -6.35
C VAL A 52 8.21 -4.27 -6.42
N GLU A 53 8.91 -3.94 -7.51
CA GLU A 53 10.30 -4.33 -7.68
C GLU A 53 11.18 -3.09 -7.81
N SER A 54 12.33 -3.16 -7.17
CA SER A 54 13.34 -2.10 -7.23
C SER A 54 14.63 -2.67 -7.78
N THR A 55 15.63 -1.81 -7.92
CA THR A 55 16.97 -2.24 -8.31
C THR A 55 17.63 -3.15 -7.27
N LYS A 56 17.13 -3.16 -6.04
CA LYS A 56 17.67 -3.97 -4.94
C LYS A 56 16.91 -5.25 -4.68
N ALA A 57 15.58 -5.23 -4.80
CA ALA A 57 14.74 -6.34 -4.34
C ALA A 57 13.36 -6.29 -4.95
N ALA A 58 12.64 -7.42 -4.85
CA ALA A 58 11.22 -7.50 -5.16
C ALA A 58 10.47 -7.70 -3.85
N SER A 59 9.29 -7.10 -3.74
CA SER A 59 8.48 -7.18 -2.54
C SER A 59 6.99 -7.33 -2.92
N ASP A 60 6.28 -8.18 -2.18
CA ASP A 60 4.84 -8.29 -2.34
C ASP A 60 4.17 -7.12 -1.62
N VAL A 61 3.09 -6.62 -2.19
CA VAL A 61 2.24 -5.62 -1.54
C VAL A 61 1.00 -6.34 -1.05
N TYR A 62 0.76 -6.30 0.25
CA TYR A 62 -0.39 -6.95 0.86
C TYR A 62 -1.49 -5.94 1.10
N THR A 63 -2.74 -6.41 1.06
CA THR A 63 -3.85 -5.53 1.43
C THR A 63 -4.01 -5.53 2.94
N PRO A 64 -4.07 -4.35 3.58
CA PRO A 64 -4.28 -4.28 5.03
C PRO A 64 -5.74 -4.50 5.43
N ILE A 65 -6.66 -4.55 4.47
CA ILE A 65 -8.10 -4.72 4.74
C ILE A 65 -8.74 -5.62 3.71
N THR A 66 -9.87 -6.23 4.10
CA THR A 66 -10.67 -7.08 3.23
C THR A 66 -11.65 -6.25 2.42
N GLY A 67 -11.81 -6.56 1.14
CA GLY A 67 -12.77 -5.89 0.29
C GLY A 67 -12.61 -6.21 -1.18
N GLU A 68 -13.23 -5.39 -2.02
CA GLU A 68 -13.17 -5.53 -3.47
C GLU A 68 -12.36 -4.39 -4.07
N ILE A 69 -11.47 -4.73 -4.99
CA ILE A 69 -10.66 -3.72 -5.69
C ILE A 69 -11.57 -2.91 -6.61
N THR A 70 -11.70 -1.62 -6.33
CA THR A 70 -12.56 -0.72 -7.12
C THR A 70 -11.79 0.08 -8.16
N ASP A 71 -10.50 0.28 -7.94
CA ASP A 71 -9.67 1.06 -8.88
C ASP A 71 -8.20 0.72 -8.68
N THR A 72 -7.40 0.95 -9.71
CA THR A 72 -5.96 0.74 -9.69
C THR A 72 -5.27 1.93 -10.35
N ASN A 73 -4.07 2.27 -9.87
CA ASN A 73 -3.33 3.44 -10.35
C ASN A 73 -2.35 3.05 -11.45
N LYS A 74 -2.83 3.03 -12.68
CA LYS A 74 -1.99 2.64 -13.82
C LYS A 74 -0.82 3.58 -14.06
N SER A 75 -0.87 4.80 -13.54
CA SER A 75 0.22 5.77 -13.74
C SER A 75 1.54 5.28 -13.16
N ILE A 76 1.50 4.49 -12.07
CA ILE A 76 2.72 3.96 -11.48
C ILE A 76 3.22 2.69 -12.19
N VAL A 77 2.38 2.06 -12.99
CA VAL A 77 2.82 0.95 -13.85
C VAL A 77 3.62 1.52 -15.01
N ASP A 78 3.14 2.63 -15.59
CA ASP A 78 3.81 3.30 -16.69
C ASP A 78 5.06 4.07 -16.25
N ASP A 79 5.03 4.58 -15.01
CA ASP A 79 6.14 5.34 -14.43
C ASP A 79 6.40 4.85 -12.99
N PRO A 80 7.08 3.71 -12.83
CA PRO A 80 7.34 3.15 -11.50
C PRO A 80 8.13 4.08 -10.58
N GLY A 81 8.96 4.97 -11.13
CA GLY A 81 9.71 5.95 -10.35
C GLY A 81 8.83 6.93 -9.58
N ALA A 82 7.57 7.08 -9.97
CA ALA A 82 6.62 7.93 -9.24
C ALA A 82 6.44 7.44 -7.79
N VAL A 83 6.58 6.13 -7.54
CA VAL A 83 6.48 5.56 -6.20
C VAL A 83 7.54 6.15 -5.27
N ASN A 84 8.73 6.42 -5.80
CA ASN A 84 9.80 7.02 -5.00
C ASN A 84 9.55 8.50 -4.70
N LYS A 85 8.80 9.18 -5.56
CA LYS A 85 8.56 10.62 -5.43
C LYS A 85 7.45 10.95 -4.44
N ASP A 86 6.37 10.19 -4.46
CA ASP A 86 5.21 10.50 -3.62
C ASP A 86 4.42 9.23 -3.28
N PRO A 87 5.03 8.31 -2.52
CA PRO A 87 4.43 6.99 -2.26
C PRO A 87 3.13 7.05 -1.47
N GLU A 88 2.96 8.05 -0.61
CA GLU A 88 1.77 8.17 0.22
C GLU A 88 0.72 9.12 -0.36
N GLY A 89 0.98 9.71 -1.52
CA GLY A 89 0.08 10.65 -2.18
C GLY A 89 -0.32 10.17 -3.56
N THR A 90 0.20 10.82 -4.59
CA THR A 90 -0.21 10.54 -5.98
C THR A 90 0.17 9.16 -6.49
N ALA A 91 1.14 8.50 -5.86
CA ALA A 91 1.58 7.16 -6.27
C ALA A 91 0.90 6.04 -5.48
N TRP A 92 -0.38 6.20 -5.18
CA TRP A 92 -1.17 5.13 -4.55
C TRP A 92 -1.26 3.92 -5.48
N PHE A 93 -1.47 2.73 -4.91
CA PHE A 93 -1.47 1.48 -5.68
C PHE A 93 -2.88 1.07 -6.13
N PHE A 94 -3.80 0.95 -5.19
CA PHE A 94 -5.17 0.52 -5.52
C PHE A 94 -6.16 1.09 -4.52
N LYS A 95 -7.44 1.10 -4.92
CA LYS A 95 -8.56 1.46 -4.05
C LYS A 95 -9.41 0.22 -3.80
N ILE A 96 -9.91 0.10 -2.58
CA ILE A 96 -10.67 -1.05 -2.15
C ILE A 96 -11.95 -0.60 -1.47
N LYS A 97 -13.07 -1.25 -1.82
CA LYS A 97 -14.32 -1.03 -1.10
C LYS A 97 -14.28 -1.86 0.17
N ILE A 98 -14.35 -1.19 1.32
CA ILE A 98 -14.18 -1.80 2.62
C ILE A 98 -15.34 -2.73 2.92
N LYS A 99 -15.07 -4.00 3.18
CA LYS A 99 -16.08 -4.99 3.51
C LYS A 99 -16.34 -5.07 5.01
N ASN A 100 -15.27 -4.92 5.80
CA ASN A 100 -15.34 -5.03 7.26
C ASN A 100 -14.62 -3.86 7.91
N LYS A 101 -15.40 -2.86 8.32
CA LYS A 101 -14.84 -1.63 8.90
C LYS A 101 -14.13 -1.86 10.24
N SER A 102 -14.40 -2.96 10.93
CA SER A 102 -13.70 -3.26 12.19
C SER A 102 -12.21 -3.50 11.99
N GLU A 103 -11.81 -3.89 10.78
CA GLU A 103 -10.39 -4.09 10.46
C GLU A 103 -9.60 -2.78 10.53
N LEU A 104 -10.28 -1.63 10.38
CA LEU A 104 -9.61 -0.33 10.44
C LEU A 104 -9.07 -0.03 11.83
N ASP A 105 -9.66 -0.63 12.86
CA ASP A 105 -9.23 -0.43 14.24
C ASP A 105 -7.86 -1.07 14.51
N GLN A 106 -7.42 -1.97 13.65
CA GLN A 106 -6.13 -2.65 13.77
C GLN A 106 -5.01 -1.87 13.08
N LEU A 107 -5.35 -0.82 12.37
CA LEU A 107 -4.36 0.02 11.69
C LEU A 107 -3.79 1.06 12.66
N MET A 108 -2.54 1.43 12.42
CA MET A 108 -1.84 2.39 13.27
C MET A 108 -2.08 3.83 12.81
N SER A 109 -2.06 4.75 13.77
CA SER A 109 -1.97 6.17 13.46
C SER A 109 -0.55 6.47 12.93
N LYS A 110 -0.36 7.67 12.38
CA LYS A 110 0.97 8.05 11.90
C LYS A 110 2.01 8.05 13.04
N ALA A 111 1.63 8.54 14.22
CA ALA A 111 2.54 8.57 15.37
C ALA A 111 2.94 7.16 15.80
N ASP A 112 1.98 6.25 15.88
CA ASP A 112 2.26 4.87 16.25
C ASP A 112 3.09 4.15 15.17
N TYR A 113 2.80 4.42 13.91
CA TYR A 113 3.55 3.84 12.81
C TYR A 113 5.00 4.34 12.79
N ASP A 114 5.22 5.64 13.01
CA ASP A 114 6.57 6.21 13.03
C ASP A 114 7.40 5.56 14.12
N LYS A 115 6.80 5.33 15.29
CA LYS A 115 7.46 4.63 16.39
C LYS A 115 7.76 3.18 16.02
N PHE A 116 6.79 2.49 15.42
CA PHE A 116 6.96 1.11 14.97
C PHE A 116 8.09 0.98 13.96
N ALA A 117 8.13 1.87 12.96
CA ALA A 117 9.15 1.84 11.92
C ALA A 117 10.55 2.12 12.47
N LYS A 118 10.64 2.99 13.50
CA LYS A 118 11.91 3.30 14.15
C LYS A 118 12.43 2.11 14.95
N GLU A 119 11.53 1.36 15.59
CA GLU A 119 11.89 0.18 16.39
C GLU A 119 12.13 -1.05 15.51
N ASN A 120 11.56 -1.07 14.30
CA ASN A 120 11.63 -2.20 13.36
C ASN A 120 12.02 -1.69 11.98
N PRO A 121 13.27 -1.28 11.79
CA PRO A 121 13.69 -0.55 10.59
C PRO A 121 13.78 -1.40 9.31
N SER A 122 13.61 -2.68 9.37
CA SER A 122 13.68 -3.52 8.16
C SER A 122 12.33 -4.09 7.74
#